data_f1f583863615152c60aaf85449177104
#
_entry.id   f1f583863615152c60aaf85449177104
#
_cell.length_a   1.000
_cell.length_b   1.000
_cell.length_c   1.000
_cell.angle_alpha   90.00
_cell.angle_beta   90.00
_cell.angle_gamma   90.00
#
_symmetry.space_group_name_H-M   'P 1'
#
loop_
_entity.id
_entity.type
_entity.pdbx_description
1 polymer ?
#
loop_
_entity_poly.entity_id
_entity_poly.type
_entity_poly.pdbx_seq_one_letter_code
_entity_poly.pdbx_strand_id
1 'polypeptide(L)'
;MKNNEFPLIFIVEDNSIYNTLIVNYLHNHKLLHTESFISGEECLKNIHRKPDIVIQDFVLDGINGIDVLMATKKRYPDTQFIFLSGQDSIEVAIKCMKLGAFDYIVKDQHALAKLTEKINKILVQHERIKNNKKFKLGITIFIIALAIIILIFVGLTILFPQTFSILRY
;
A
#
# COMPACT_ATOMS: atom_id res chain seq x y z
N MET A 1 -3.47 -3.23 -13.79
CA MET A 1 -2.94 -2.01 -13.13
C MET A 1 -4.12 -1.27 -12.54
N LYS A 2 -4.23 -1.16 -11.20
CA LYS A 2 -5.29 -0.34 -10.57
C LYS A 2 -4.97 1.14 -10.84
N ASN A 3 -5.70 1.78 -11.75
CA ASN A 3 -5.75 3.24 -11.89
C ASN A 3 -6.81 3.80 -10.93
N ASN A 4 -6.77 3.46 -9.66
CA ASN A 4 -7.63 4.12 -8.69
C ASN A 4 -6.86 5.33 -8.15
N GLU A 5 -7.38 6.51 -8.40
CA GLU A 5 -6.89 7.77 -7.80
C GLU A 5 -7.05 7.78 -6.27
N PHE A 6 -7.89 6.91 -5.73
CA PHE A 6 -8.20 6.82 -4.31
C PHE A 6 -7.93 5.41 -3.77
N PRO A 7 -7.37 5.28 -2.56
CA PRO A 7 -7.12 4.00 -1.92
C PRO A 7 -8.43 3.29 -1.58
N LEU A 8 -8.49 1.97 -1.78
CA LEU A 8 -9.58 1.15 -1.27
C LEU A 8 -9.29 0.81 0.20
N ILE A 9 -10.19 1.23 1.08
CA ILE A 9 -10.07 1.03 2.52
C ILE A 9 -11.19 0.08 2.99
N PHE A 10 -10.82 -1.02 3.58
CA PHE A 10 -11.75 -1.92 4.27
C PHE A 10 -11.82 -1.55 5.75
N ILE A 11 -13.01 -1.57 6.32
CA ILE A 11 -13.29 -1.34 7.73
C ILE A 11 -13.94 -2.61 8.27
N VAL A 12 -13.34 -3.22 9.28
CA VAL A 12 -13.83 -4.45 9.90
C VAL A 12 -14.11 -4.16 11.37
N GLU A 13 -15.37 -3.99 11.69
CA GLU A 13 -15.86 -3.53 12.98
C GLU A 13 -17.28 -4.07 13.19
N ASP A 14 -17.52 -4.87 14.22
CA ASP A 14 -18.81 -5.49 14.52
C ASP A 14 -19.79 -4.54 15.21
N ASN A 15 -19.29 -3.52 15.90
CA ASN A 15 -20.12 -2.46 16.46
C ASN A 15 -20.59 -1.51 15.36
N SER A 16 -21.86 -1.60 14.97
CA SER A 16 -22.45 -0.82 13.87
C SER A 16 -22.36 0.71 14.08
N ILE A 17 -22.45 1.17 15.33
CA ILE A 17 -22.35 2.59 15.66
C ILE A 17 -20.92 3.08 15.43
N TYR A 18 -19.94 2.34 15.92
CA TYR A 18 -18.54 2.71 15.77
C TYR A 18 -18.07 2.56 14.31
N ASN A 19 -18.54 1.53 13.61
CA ASN A 19 -18.33 1.34 12.17
C ASN A 19 -18.83 2.58 11.39
N THR A 20 -20.06 3.00 11.61
CA THR A 20 -20.65 4.20 10.99
C THR A 20 -19.84 5.46 11.32
N LEU A 21 -19.35 5.58 12.55
CA LEU A 21 -18.53 6.70 12.99
C LEU A 21 -17.21 6.75 12.20
N ILE A 22 -16.53 5.62 12.04
CA ILE A 22 -15.29 5.53 11.24
C ILE A 22 -15.56 5.94 9.79
N VAL A 23 -16.58 5.35 9.14
CA VAL A 23 -16.94 5.67 7.75
C VAL A 23 -17.18 7.15 7.56
N ASN A 24 -18.05 7.75 8.38
CA ASN A 24 -18.38 9.16 8.28
C ASN A 24 -17.16 10.05 8.51
N TYR A 25 -16.31 9.69 9.47
CA TYR A 25 -15.09 10.43 9.76
C TYR A 25 -14.13 10.40 8.57
N LEU A 26 -13.91 9.23 7.97
CA LEU A 26 -13.04 9.09 6.79
C LEU A 26 -13.60 9.84 5.58
N HIS A 27 -14.91 9.79 5.34
CA HIS A 27 -15.56 10.53 4.26
C HIS A 27 -15.38 12.04 4.41
N ASN A 28 -15.50 12.57 5.61
CA ASN A 28 -15.25 13.99 5.91
C ASN A 28 -13.79 14.40 5.62
N HIS A 29 -12.87 13.44 5.65
CA HIS A 29 -11.45 13.63 5.28
C HIS A 29 -11.15 13.23 3.83
N LYS A 30 -12.16 13.14 2.96
CA LYS A 30 -12.05 12.82 1.52
C LYS A 30 -11.53 11.41 1.21
N LEU A 31 -11.58 10.49 2.17
CA LEU A 31 -11.27 9.07 2.00
C LEU A 31 -12.57 8.32 1.68
N LEU A 32 -13.05 8.49 0.44
CA LEU A 32 -14.42 8.13 0.04
C LEU A 32 -14.57 6.67 -0.42
N HIS A 33 -13.48 5.99 -0.74
CA HIS A 33 -13.53 4.62 -1.26
C HIS A 33 -13.38 3.62 -0.10
N THR A 34 -14.41 3.53 0.72
CA THR A 34 -14.46 2.66 1.90
C THR A 34 -15.51 1.57 1.74
N GLU A 35 -15.24 0.40 2.31
CA GLU A 35 -16.17 -0.71 2.43
C GLU A 35 -16.11 -1.27 3.83
N SER A 36 -17.29 -1.49 4.41
CA SER A 36 -17.44 -1.94 5.79
C SER A 36 -17.91 -3.38 5.86
N PHE A 37 -17.38 -4.10 6.82
CA PHE A 37 -17.69 -5.47 7.15
C PHE A 37 -17.90 -5.60 8.65
N ILE A 38 -18.86 -6.42 9.05
CA ILE A 38 -19.20 -6.64 10.48
C ILE A 38 -18.47 -7.85 11.06
N SER A 39 -17.72 -8.61 10.23
CA SER A 39 -16.95 -9.77 10.70
C SER A 39 -15.67 -9.99 9.89
N GLY A 40 -14.71 -10.70 10.48
CA GLY A 40 -13.49 -11.09 9.80
C GLY A 40 -13.72 -12.01 8.62
N GLU A 41 -14.71 -12.90 8.71
CA GLU A 41 -15.10 -13.83 7.66
C GLU A 41 -15.62 -13.08 6.44
N GLU A 42 -16.46 -12.07 6.65
CA GLU A 42 -16.99 -11.26 5.56
C GLU A 42 -15.89 -10.47 4.87
N CYS A 43 -14.97 -9.89 5.64
CA CYS A 43 -13.78 -9.23 5.11
C CYS A 43 -12.96 -10.20 4.25
N LEU A 44 -12.66 -11.42 4.75
CA LEU A 44 -11.86 -12.40 4.01
C LEU A 44 -12.53 -12.89 2.73
N LYS A 45 -13.86 -13.00 2.68
CA LYS A 45 -14.61 -13.30 1.44
C LYS A 45 -14.38 -12.23 0.37
N ASN A 46 -14.24 -10.98 0.78
CA ASN A 46 -14.08 -9.83 -0.11
C ASN A 46 -12.62 -9.41 -0.34
N ILE A 47 -11.64 -10.04 0.33
CA ILE A 47 -10.24 -9.65 0.27
C ILE A 47 -9.61 -9.74 -1.13
N HIS A 48 -10.23 -10.52 -2.03
CA HIS A 48 -9.83 -10.64 -3.44
C HIS A 48 -9.90 -9.29 -4.19
N ARG A 49 -10.61 -8.31 -3.68
CA ARG A 49 -10.68 -6.92 -4.20
C ARG A 49 -9.40 -6.13 -3.93
N LYS A 50 -8.47 -6.70 -3.14
CA LYS A 50 -7.14 -6.17 -2.84
C LYS A 50 -7.21 -4.76 -2.27
N PRO A 51 -7.73 -4.58 -1.05
CA PRO A 51 -7.72 -3.29 -0.39
C PRO A 51 -6.27 -2.81 -0.17
N ASP A 52 -6.08 -1.52 -0.24
CA ASP A 52 -4.79 -0.90 0.07
C ASP A 52 -4.58 -0.86 1.59
N ILE A 53 -5.67 -0.63 2.34
CA ILE A 53 -5.67 -0.52 3.80
C ILE A 53 -6.84 -1.32 4.37
N VAL A 54 -6.60 -2.03 5.46
CA VAL A 54 -7.64 -2.64 6.31
C VAL A 54 -7.56 -1.99 7.69
N ILE A 55 -8.65 -1.37 8.12
CA ILE A 55 -8.86 -0.91 9.49
C ILE A 55 -9.58 -2.05 10.20
N GLN A 56 -8.95 -2.62 11.21
CA GLN A 56 -9.35 -3.88 11.80
C GLN A 56 -9.60 -3.71 13.29
N ASP A 57 -10.81 -4.00 13.76
CA ASP A 57 -10.97 -4.23 15.21
C ASP A 57 -10.22 -5.49 15.61
N PHE A 58 -9.59 -5.43 16.76
CA PHE A 58 -8.89 -6.58 17.32
C PHE A 58 -9.84 -7.63 17.87
N VAL A 59 -10.91 -7.19 18.56
CA VAL A 59 -11.92 -8.07 19.16
C VAL A 59 -13.14 -8.10 18.26
N LEU A 60 -13.33 -9.21 17.59
CA LEU A 60 -14.50 -9.49 16.76
C LEU A 60 -15.16 -10.78 17.22
N ASP A 61 -16.46 -10.88 17.02
CA ASP A 61 -17.16 -12.16 17.10
C ASP A 61 -16.69 -13.07 15.92
N GLY A 62 -16.31 -14.32 16.21
CA GLY A 62 -15.80 -15.28 15.21
C GLY A 62 -14.30 -15.23 15.01
N ILE A 63 -13.82 -15.06 13.77
CA ILE A 63 -12.38 -14.99 13.45
C ILE A 63 -11.81 -13.68 14.01
N ASN A 64 -10.77 -13.81 14.85
CA ASN A 64 -10.13 -12.63 15.44
C ASN A 64 -9.31 -11.83 14.40
N GLY A 65 -9.07 -10.55 14.71
CA GLY A 65 -8.38 -9.63 13.79
C GLY A 65 -6.96 -10.07 13.40
N ILE A 66 -6.25 -10.82 14.25
CA ILE A 66 -4.92 -11.37 13.91
C ILE A 66 -5.02 -12.43 12.82
N ASP A 67 -6.03 -13.28 12.88
CA ASP A 67 -6.21 -14.32 11.85
C ASP A 67 -6.58 -13.70 10.50
N VAL A 68 -7.38 -12.63 10.49
CA VAL A 68 -7.66 -11.82 9.29
C VAL A 68 -6.36 -11.22 8.73
N LEU A 69 -5.52 -10.62 9.59
CA LEU A 69 -4.22 -10.08 9.20
C LEU A 69 -3.35 -11.16 8.54
N MET A 70 -3.17 -12.30 9.21
CA MET A 70 -2.29 -13.38 8.75
C MET A 70 -2.78 -13.96 7.41
N ALA A 71 -4.07 -14.25 7.30
CA ALA A 71 -4.67 -14.77 6.07
C ALA A 71 -4.52 -13.79 4.90
N THR A 72 -4.70 -12.50 5.16
CA THR A 72 -4.56 -11.44 4.15
C THR A 72 -3.10 -11.28 3.74
N LYS A 73 -2.17 -11.15 4.68
CA LYS A 73 -0.74 -10.94 4.39
C LYS A 73 -0.12 -12.10 3.59
N LYS A 74 -0.56 -13.32 3.83
CA LYS A 74 -0.14 -14.49 3.06
C LYS A 74 -0.45 -14.35 1.57
N ARG A 75 -1.59 -13.74 1.20
CA ARG A 75 -2.07 -13.63 -0.18
C ARG A 75 -1.82 -12.26 -0.80
N TYR A 76 -1.88 -11.22 0.01
CA TYR A 76 -1.75 -9.81 -0.39
C TYR A 76 -0.81 -9.08 0.59
N PRO A 77 0.51 -9.30 0.50
CA PRO A 77 1.49 -8.77 1.46
C PRO A 77 1.55 -7.23 1.49
N ASP A 78 1.18 -6.57 0.40
CA ASP A 78 1.21 -5.10 0.29
C ASP A 78 0.04 -4.41 1.01
N THR A 79 -1.08 -5.13 1.30
CA THR A 79 -2.21 -4.57 2.05
C THR A 79 -1.76 -4.15 3.45
N GLN A 80 -1.98 -2.88 3.82
CA GLN A 80 -1.60 -2.36 5.12
C GLN A 80 -2.72 -2.56 6.14
N PHE A 81 -2.37 -2.96 7.37
CA PHE A 81 -3.32 -3.17 8.46
C PHE A 81 -3.10 -2.15 9.56
N ILE A 82 -4.16 -1.46 9.96
CA ILE A 82 -4.20 -0.64 11.17
C ILE A 82 -5.22 -1.26 12.12
N PHE A 83 -4.77 -1.71 13.28
CA PHE A 83 -5.69 -2.13 14.32
C PHE A 83 -6.27 -0.91 15.04
N LEU A 84 -7.58 -0.95 15.28
CA LEU A 84 -8.31 0.06 16.02
C LEU A 84 -9.14 -0.67 17.08
N SER A 85 -8.65 -0.71 18.31
CA SER A 85 -9.15 -1.62 19.34
C SER A 85 -9.50 -0.93 20.65
N GLY A 86 -10.54 -1.41 21.32
CA GLY A 86 -10.83 -1.01 22.71
C GLY A 86 -9.86 -1.59 23.73
N GLN A 87 -9.04 -2.53 23.35
CA GLN A 87 -8.08 -3.18 24.26
C GLN A 87 -6.77 -2.38 24.32
N ASP A 88 -6.44 -1.89 25.50
CA ASP A 88 -5.17 -1.22 25.79
C ASP A 88 -4.19 -2.23 26.40
N SER A 89 -3.56 -3.05 25.54
CA SER A 89 -2.53 -4.03 25.93
C SER A 89 -1.31 -3.89 25.03
N ILE A 90 -0.20 -3.59 25.66
CA ILE A 90 1.10 -3.46 24.98
C ILE A 90 1.51 -4.80 24.33
N GLU A 91 1.23 -5.93 24.99
CA GLU A 91 1.56 -7.27 24.47
C GLU A 91 0.81 -7.57 23.18
N VAL A 92 -0.47 -7.19 23.11
CA VAL A 92 -1.31 -7.35 21.93
C VAL A 92 -0.79 -6.46 20.80
N ALA A 93 -0.49 -5.21 21.09
CA ALA A 93 0.06 -4.28 20.11
C ALA A 93 1.39 -4.81 19.54
N ILE A 94 2.32 -5.25 20.39
CA ILE A 94 3.59 -5.86 19.96
C ILE A 94 3.35 -7.09 19.07
N LYS A 95 2.38 -7.94 19.41
CA LYS A 95 2.03 -9.12 18.61
C LYS A 95 1.52 -8.74 17.23
N CYS A 96 0.63 -7.77 17.14
CA CYS A 96 0.11 -7.27 15.86
C CYS A 96 1.24 -6.70 14.99
N MET A 97 2.13 -5.89 15.57
CA MET A 97 3.26 -5.30 14.86
C MET A 97 4.24 -6.37 14.34
N LYS A 98 4.58 -7.38 15.15
CA LYS A 98 5.44 -8.51 14.74
C LYS A 98 4.85 -9.32 13.59
N LEU A 99 3.53 -9.38 13.48
CA LEU A 99 2.80 -10.06 12.39
C LEU A 99 2.61 -9.19 11.14
N GLY A 100 3.12 -7.96 11.15
CA GLY A 100 3.15 -7.08 9.99
C GLY A 100 1.98 -6.10 9.91
N ALA A 101 1.33 -5.79 11.03
CA ALA A 101 0.46 -4.62 11.12
C ALA A 101 1.28 -3.34 10.92
N PHE A 102 0.68 -2.34 10.31
CA PHE A 102 1.29 -1.02 10.14
C PHE A 102 1.27 -0.23 11.45
N ASP A 103 0.15 -0.32 12.18
CA ASP A 103 0.01 0.32 13.49
C ASP A 103 -1.11 -0.33 14.33
N TYR A 104 -1.12 0.01 15.62
CA TYR A 104 -2.16 -0.35 16.59
C TYR A 104 -2.61 0.90 17.35
N ILE A 105 -3.90 1.21 17.28
CA ILE A 105 -4.50 2.41 17.87
C ILE A 105 -5.54 1.97 18.90
N VAL A 106 -5.41 2.46 20.12
CA VAL A 106 -6.42 2.28 21.16
C VAL A 106 -7.60 3.24 20.90
N LYS A 107 -8.84 2.74 21.00
CA LYS A 107 -10.07 3.51 20.83
C LYS A 107 -10.22 4.52 22.00
N ASP A 108 -9.69 5.72 21.79
CA ASP A 108 -9.82 6.88 22.69
C ASP A 108 -10.41 8.08 21.93
N GLN A 109 -10.56 9.22 22.60
CA GLN A 109 -11.08 10.46 22.00
C GLN A 109 -10.25 10.99 20.82
N HIS A 110 -9.00 10.55 20.65
CA HIS A 110 -8.09 10.96 19.58
C HIS A 110 -7.88 9.85 18.52
N ALA A 111 -8.51 8.68 18.69
CA ALA A 111 -8.28 7.51 17.86
C ALA A 111 -8.50 7.78 16.38
N LEU A 112 -9.57 8.45 16.00
CA LEU A 112 -9.89 8.74 14.59
C LEU A 112 -8.93 9.76 13.97
N ALA A 113 -8.45 10.73 14.75
CA ALA A 113 -7.41 11.65 14.27
C ALA A 113 -6.08 10.92 14.04
N LYS A 114 -5.65 10.06 14.98
CA LYS A 114 -4.49 9.18 14.82
C LYS A 114 -4.65 8.26 13.62
N LEU A 115 -5.83 7.68 13.42
CA LEU A 115 -6.13 6.82 12.28
C LEU A 115 -5.89 7.53 10.95
N THR A 116 -6.43 8.73 10.79
CA THR A 116 -6.25 9.53 9.57
C THR A 116 -4.79 9.89 9.31
N GLU A 117 -4.04 10.23 10.37
CA GLU A 117 -2.59 10.48 10.28
C GLU A 117 -1.86 9.24 9.73
N LYS A 118 -2.17 8.04 10.26
CA LYS A 118 -1.52 6.79 9.82
C LYS A 118 -1.91 6.43 8.39
N ILE A 119 -3.18 6.61 8.01
CA ILE A 119 -3.62 6.42 6.62
C ILE A 119 -2.81 7.33 5.69
N ASN A 120 -2.71 8.63 5.98
CA ASN A 120 -1.94 9.56 5.18
C ASN A 120 -0.47 9.15 5.06
N LYS A 121 0.13 8.65 6.14
CA LYS A 121 1.50 8.14 6.11
C LYS A 121 1.67 6.95 5.17
N ILE A 122 0.71 6.00 5.17
CA ILE A 122 0.68 4.88 4.23
C ILE A 122 0.60 5.40 2.78
N LEU A 123 -0.30 6.34 2.49
CA LEU A 123 -0.51 6.87 1.15
C LEU A 123 0.75 7.56 0.61
N VAL A 124 1.39 8.39 1.42
CA VAL A 124 2.66 9.04 1.05
C VAL A 124 3.77 8.01 0.79
N GLN A 125 3.85 6.95 1.59
CA GLN A 125 4.83 5.87 1.36
C GLN A 125 4.55 5.13 0.04
N HIS A 126 3.29 4.80 -0.25
CA HIS A 126 2.91 4.16 -1.51
C HIS A 126 3.26 5.02 -2.73
N GLU A 127 3.00 6.32 -2.69
CA GLU A 127 3.38 7.24 -3.77
C GLU A 127 4.90 7.31 -3.97
N ARG A 128 5.67 7.38 -2.90
CA ARG A 128 7.14 7.38 -2.99
C ARG A 128 7.67 6.10 -3.64
N ILE A 129 7.14 4.93 -3.26
CA ILE A 129 7.53 3.65 -3.85
C ILE A 129 7.17 3.61 -5.34
N LYS A 130 5.98 4.07 -5.71
CA LYS A 130 5.51 4.14 -7.10
C LYS A 130 6.40 5.04 -7.96
N ASN A 131 6.76 6.21 -7.44
CA ASN A 131 7.61 7.19 -8.13
C ASN A 131 9.05 6.65 -8.28
N ASN A 132 9.61 6.02 -7.25
CA ASN A 132 10.94 5.40 -7.33
C ASN A 132 11.00 4.26 -8.36
N LYS A 133 9.94 3.46 -8.48
CA LYS A 133 9.86 2.40 -9.51
C LYS A 133 9.84 3.00 -10.92
N LYS A 134 9.06 4.06 -11.17
CA LYS A 134 9.03 4.77 -12.46
C LYS A 134 10.39 5.38 -12.79
N PHE A 135 11.03 6.01 -11.83
CA PHE A 135 12.36 6.63 -12.01
C PHE A 135 13.42 5.59 -12.36
N LYS A 136 13.48 4.46 -11.64
CA LYS A 136 14.39 3.35 -11.95
C LYS A 136 14.15 2.80 -13.35
N LEU A 137 12.89 2.58 -13.75
CA LEU A 137 12.54 2.12 -15.09
C LEU A 137 13.02 3.11 -16.16
N GLY A 138 12.84 4.43 -15.96
CA GLY A 138 13.32 5.45 -16.87
C GLY A 138 14.85 5.42 -17.06
N ILE A 139 15.59 5.30 -15.95
CA ILE A 139 17.06 5.16 -15.99
C ILE A 139 17.47 3.91 -16.78
N THR A 140 16.81 2.77 -16.52
CA THR A 140 17.14 1.51 -17.21
C THR A 140 16.92 1.64 -18.72
N ILE A 141 15.80 2.22 -19.16
CA ILE A 141 15.50 2.47 -20.58
C ILE A 141 16.56 3.39 -21.19
N PHE A 142 16.95 4.46 -20.49
CA PHE A 142 17.97 5.40 -20.95
C PHE A 142 19.33 4.73 -21.15
N ILE A 143 19.78 3.87 -20.20
CA ILE A 143 21.04 3.13 -20.30
C ILE A 143 21.01 2.17 -21.50
N ILE A 144 19.91 1.46 -21.73
CA ILE A 144 19.74 0.55 -22.86
C ILE A 144 19.82 1.32 -24.18
N ALA A 145 19.13 2.45 -24.29
CA ALA A 145 19.16 3.30 -25.48
C ALA A 145 20.59 3.81 -25.77
N LEU A 146 21.30 4.25 -24.74
CA LEU A 146 22.68 4.70 -24.87
C LEU A 146 23.61 3.57 -25.36
N ALA A 147 23.45 2.36 -24.82
CA ALA A 147 24.22 1.18 -25.23
C ALA A 147 23.98 0.84 -26.72
N ILE A 148 22.71 0.93 -27.17
CA ILE A 148 22.37 0.68 -28.59
C ILE A 148 23.02 1.74 -29.49
N ILE A 149 23.00 3.02 -29.11
CA ILE A 149 23.64 4.09 -29.88
C ILE A 149 25.14 3.85 -30.01
N ILE A 150 25.80 3.46 -28.92
CA ILE A 150 27.25 3.12 -28.94
C ILE A 150 27.52 1.93 -29.88
N LEU A 151 26.72 0.87 -29.80
CA LEU A 151 26.85 -0.29 -30.67
C LEU A 151 26.68 0.08 -32.15
N ILE A 152 25.69 0.91 -32.48
CA ILE A 152 25.50 1.41 -33.87
C ILE A 152 26.69 2.22 -34.30
N PHE A 153 27.19 3.12 -33.45
CA PHE A 153 28.37 3.95 -33.77
C PHE A 153 29.62 3.10 -34.03
N VAL A 154 29.89 2.14 -33.16
CA VAL A 154 31.01 1.19 -33.35
C VAL A 154 30.83 0.35 -34.61
N GLY A 155 29.61 -0.15 -34.87
CA GLY A 155 29.32 -0.89 -36.12
C GLY A 155 29.57 -0.05 -37.39
N LEU A 156 29.15 1.21 -37.39
CA LEU A 156 29.39 2.13 -38.51
C LEU A 156 30.88 2.43 -38.72
N THR A 157 31.66 2.59 -37.64
CA THR A 157 33.14 2.81 -37.76
C THR A 157 33.84 1.60 -38.30
N ILE A 158 33.38 0.38 -38.03
CA ILE A 158 33.95 -0.87 -38.56
C ILE A 158 33.58 -1.09 -40.01
N LEU A 159 32.32 -0.84 -40.40
CA LEU A 159 31.82 -1.07 -41.76
C LEU A 159 32.26 -0.01 -42.76
N PHE A 160 32.46 1.24 -42.30
CA PHE A 160 32.87 2.36 -43.17
C PHE A 160 34.10 3.09 -42.64
N PRO A 161 35.29 2.45 -42.63
CA PRO A 161 36.51 3.05 -42.08
C PRO A 161 37.00 4.27 -42.87
N GLN A 162 36.62 4.42 -44.14
CA GLN A 162 37.05 5.54 -45.00
C GLN A 162 36.32 6.86 -44.72
N THR A 163 35.13 6.85 -44.15
CA THR A 163 34.37 8.08 -43.84
C THR A 163 34.94 8.83 -42.64
N PHE A 164 35.62 8.15 -41.73
CA PHE A 164 36.21 8.75 -40.51
C PHE A 164 37.67 9.20 -40.70
N SER A 165 38.33 8.86 -41.82
CA SER A 165 39.69 9.31 -42.09
C SER A 165 39.80 10.80 -42.50
N ILE A 166 38.66 11.42 -42.88
CA ILE A 166 38.60 12.83 -43.33
C ILE A 166 38.68 13.83 -42.15
N LEU A 167 38.45 13.41 -40.93
CA LEU A 167 38.52 14.27 -39.73
C LEU A 167 39.91 14.33 -39.09
N ARG A 168 40.94 13.84 -39.75
CA ARG A 168 42.32 13.76 -39.20
C ARG A 168 43.30 14.77 -39.85
N TYR A 169 42.74 15.88 -40.41
CA TYR A 169 43.54 17.00 -40.91
C TYR A 169 43.07 18.29 -40.27
#